data_2f10e5894ddc4ed153be9521c584dfb7
#
_entry.id   2f10e5894ddc4ed153be9521c584dfb7
#
_cell.length_a   1.000
_cell.length_b   1.000
_cell.length_c   1.000
_cell.angle_alpha   90.00
_cell.angle_beta   90.00
_cell.angle_gamma   90.00
#
_symmetry.space_group_name_H-M   'P 1'
#
loop_
_entity.id
_entity.type
_entity.pdbx_description
1 polymer ?
#
loop_
_entity_poly.entity_id
_entity_poly.type
_entity_poly.pdbx_seq_one_letter_code
_entity_poly.pdbx_strand_id
1 'polypeptide(L)'
;YGADYYTTEAHTLMDSTDENDGMTTYRIVAVMEVGALISTSASGYSIDNIAPGVPTGLMASISAAGIHLSWDISTADDFQYFDLEKSNTEDFSNYQTIETADTAYLDAEYEVNVPVYYRLIAYDDAGNPSEHSASVTATVLWVDLSIAIPDEFAIHQNYPNPFNPVTTLRYDLPENSHVNITVYDMLG
;
A
#
# COMPACT_ATOMS: atom_id res chain seq x y z
N TYR A 1 -21.60 -10.82 54.78
CA TYR A 1 -21.81 -12.24 54.53
C TYR A 1 -21.26 -12.48 53.15
N GLY A 2 -19.98 -12.83 53.11
CA GLY A 2 -19.19 -12.82 51.90
C GLY A 2 -19.35 -14.09 51.08
N ALA A 3 -19.08 -13.99 49.80
CA ALA A 3 -18.78 -15.15 48.98
C ALA A 3 -17.54 -15.85 49.54
N ASP A 4 -17.44 -17.16 49.30
CA ASP A 4 -16.29 -17.97 49.74
C ASP A 4 -15.00 -17.57 49.00
N TYR A 5 -15.13 -16.74 47.97
CA TYR A 5 -14.02 -16.21 47.15
C TYR A 5 -14.37 -14.86 46.53
N TYR A 6 -13.33 -14.10 46.21
CA TYR A 6 -13.41 -12.84 45.51
C TYR A 6 -12.53 -12.90 44.26
N THR A 7 -12.94 -12.22 43.15
CA THR A 7 -12.20 -12.16 41.94
C THR A 7 -11.89 -10.68 41.56
N THR A 8 -10.73 -10.44 40.99
CA THR A 8 -10.36 -9.17 40.42
C THR A 8 -9.51 -9.41 39.17
N GLU A 9 -9.56 -8.53 38.23
CA GLU A 9 -8.68 -8.54 37.06
C GLU A 9 -7.37 -7.85 37.42
N ALA A 10 -6.27 -8.36 36.86
CA ALA A 10 -4.96 -7.77 36.97
C ALA A 10 -4.26 -7.90 35.61
N HIS A 11 -3.65 -6.82 35.19
CA HIS A 11 -2.90 -6.78 33.94
C HIS A 11 -1.48 -7.30 34.13
N THR A 12 -0.92 -7.96 33.13
CA THR A 12 0.49 -8.27 33.05
C THR A 12 1.28 -6.97 32.83
N LEU A 13 2.55 -6.96 33.21
CA LEU A 13 3.41 -5.79 33.05
C LEU A 13 3.96 -5.68 31.62
N MET A 14 4.10 -6.81 30.94
CA MET A 14 4.55 -6.93 29.56
C MET A 14 4.11 -8.28 29.00
N ASP A 15 4.10 -8.41 27.71
CA ASP A 15 3.86 -9.66 27.01
C ASP A 15 5.14 -10.51 26.91
N SER A 16 4.97 -11.79 26.65
CA SER A 16 6.06 -12.71 26.38
C SER A 16 6.55 -12.51 24.96
N THR A 17 7.86 -12.40 24.80
CA THR A 17 8.55 -12.31 23.51
C THR A 17 9.66 -13.36 23.45
N ASP A 18 10.32 -13.51 22.30
CA ASP A 18 11.47 -14.42 22.15
C ASP A 18 12.66 -14.04 23.07
N GLU A 19 12.75 -12.77 23.49
CA GLU A 19 13.82 -12.26 24.33
C GLU A 19 13.45 -12.21 25.81
N ASN A 20 12.15 -12.25 26.15
CA ASN A 20 11.65 -12.10 27.51
C ASN A 20 10.40 -12.97 27.71
N ASP A 21 10.39 -13.77 28.76
CA ASP A 21 9.27 -14.64 29.10
C ASP A 21 8.02 -13.89 29.62
N GLY A 22 8.07 -12.55 29.77
CA GLY A 22 6.96 -11.70 30.18
C GLY A 22 6.36 -12.03 31.55
N MET A 23 7.08 -12.77 32.41
CA MET A 23 6.58 -13.27 33.70
C MET A 23 6.22 -12.13 34.64
N THR A 24 4.95 -12.06 34.98
CA THR A 24 4.41 -11.13 35.99
C THR A 24 4.04 -11.88 37.24
N THR A 25 4.48 -11.39 38.40
CA THR A 25 4.22 -11.99 39.70
C THR A 25 3.22 -11.17 40.51
N TYR A 26 2.16 -11.78 40.93
CA TYR A 26 1.07 -11.19 41.69
C TYR A 26 1.09 -11.68 43.15
N ARG A 27 0.67 -10.80 44.06
CA ARG A 27 0.32 -11.17 45.43
C ARG A 27 -0.82 -10.27 45.91
N ILE A 28 -1.62 -10.83 46.80
CA ILE A 28 -2.73 -10.12 47.44
C ILE A 28 -2.28 -9.64 48.82
N VAL A 29 -2.54 -8.39 49.11
CA VAL A 29 -2.36 -7.78 50.44
C VAL A 29 -3.71 -7.37 50.96
N ALA A 30 -4.20 -8.06 51.96
CA ALA A 30 -5.44 -7.71 52.69
C ALA A 30 -5.09 -6.87 53.91
N VAL A 31 -5.45 -5.59 53.89
CA VAL A 31 -5.23 -4.66 54.99
C VAL A 31 -6.46 -4.66 55.90
N MET A 32 -6.24 -4.90 57.19
CA MET A 32 -7.27 -4.93 58.22
C MET A 32 -6.91 -3.96 59.34
N GLU A 33 -7.82 -3.69 60.26
CA GLU A 33 -7.60 -2.77 61.40
C GLU A 33 -6.41 -3.19 62.28
N VAL A 34 -6.13 -4.50 62.38
CA VAL A 34 -5.08 -5.05 63.23
C VAL A 34 -3.82 -5.48 62.47
N GLY A 35 -3.70 -5.14 61.20
CA GLY A 35 -2.51 -5.47 60.40
C GLY A 35 -2.83 -5.86 58.96
N ALA A 36 -1.86 -6.46 58.29
CA ALA A 36 -2.00 -6.90 56.88
C ALA A 36 -1.69 -8.40 56.78
N LEU A 37 -2.48 -9.11 55.98
CA LEU A 37 -2.20 -10.45 55.50
C LEU A 37 -1.70 -10.40 54.07
N ILE A 38 -0.62 -11.12 53.80
CA ILE A 38 0.00 -11.16 52.48
C ILE A 38 -0.09 -12.61 51.97
N SER A 39 -0.62 -12.81 50.80
CA SER A 39 -0.67 -14.11 50.15
C SER A 39 0.72 -14.61 49.74
N THR A 40 0.83 -15.89 49.45
CA THR A 40 1.89 -16.40 48.59
C THR A 40 1.78 -15.73 47.19
N SER A 41 2.89 -15.62 46.52
CA SER A 41 2.90 -15.12 45.16
C SER A 41 2.38 -16.18 44.17
N ALA A 42 1.72 -15.72 43.11
CA ALA A 42 1.42 -16.50 41.93
C ALA A 42 2.00 -15.76 40.71
N SER A 43 2.48 -16.47 39.73
CA SER A 43 3.07 -15.90 38.55
C SER A 43 2.38 -16.45 37.30
N GLY A 44 2.33 -15.60 36.26
CA GLY A 44 1.82 -15.92 34.94
C GLY A 44 2.42 -15.01 33.91
N TYR A 45 2.19 -15.29 32.66
CA TYR A 45 2.60 -14.48 31.53
C TYR A 45 1.43 -14.30 30.56
N SER A 46 1.47 -13.24 29.79
CA SER A 46 0.62 -13.04 28.60
C SER A 46 1.42 -13.30 27.33
N ILE A 47 0.74 -13.70 26.30
CA ILE A 47 1.27 -13.83 24.96
C ILE A 47 0.56 -12.75 24.16
N ASP A 48 1.33 -11.98 23.40
CA ASP A 48 0.73 -11.07 22.44
C ASP A 48 0.08 -11.88 21.32
N ASN A 49 -1.21 -11.66 21.16
CA ASN A 49 -2.03 -12.23 20.09
C ASN A 49 -2.96 -11.18 19.47
N ILE A 50 -2.62 -9.90 19.61
CA ILE A 50 -3.38 -8.77 19.10
C ILE A 50 -2.72 -8.32 17.83
N ALA A 51 -3.29 -8.70 16.69
CA ALA A 51 -2.77 -8.30 15.38
C ALA A 51 -2.82 -6.77 15.17
N PRO A 52 -1.88 -6.22 14.40
CA PRO A 52 -1.90 -4.82 13.96
C PRO A 52 -3.19 -4.47 13.22
N GLY A 53 -3.50 -3.17 13.17
CA GLY A 53 -4.59 -2.66 12.33
C GLY A 53 -4.34 -2.93 10.85
N VAL A 54 -5.44 -3.10 10.07
CA VAL A 54 -5.38 -3.29 8.62
C VAL A 54 -4.67 -2.11 7.96
N PRO A 55 -3.65 -2.34 7.09
CA PRO A 55 -2.97 -1.27 6.38
C PRO A 55 -3.92 -0.43 5.52
N THR A 56 -3.75 0.88 5.56
CA THR A 56 -4.58 1.86 4.84
C THR A 56 -3.77 2.72 3.88
N GLY A 57 -4.44 3.48 3.00
CA GLY A 57 -3.81 4.44 2.12
C GLY A 57 -3.02 3.83 0.97
N LEU A 58 -3.10 2.51 0.71
CA LEU A 58 -2.38 1.90 -0.40
C LEU A 58 -2.82 2.51 -1.73
N MET A 59 -1.87 3.06 -2.45
CA MET A 59 -2.04 3.68 -3.77
C MET A 59 -0.93 3.23 -4.72
N ALA A 60 -1.28 3.15 -6.01
CA ALA A 60 -0.34 2.86 -7.08
C ALA A 60 -0.33 4.02 -8.10
N SER A 61 0.85 4.42 -8.53
CA SER A 61 1.04 5.41 -9.60
C SER A 61 2.12 4.94 -10.57
N ILE A 62 1.96 5.27 -11.85
CA ILE A 62 2.89 4.84 -12.91
C ILE A 62 3.81 6.00 -13.26
N SER A 63 5.10 5.70 -13.38
CA SER A 63 6.14 6.63 -13.82
C SER A 63 7.06 5.98 -14.86
N ALA A 64 7.99 6.74 -15.40
CA ALA A 64 9.02 6.20 -16.27
C ALA A 64 9.96 5.19 -15.58
N ALA A 65 10.05 5.22 -14.26
CA ALA A 65 10.88 4.31 -13.47
C ALA A 65 10.16 2.99 -13.10
N GLY A 66 8.83 2.93 -13.21
CA GLY A 66 8.02 1.79 -12.85
C GLY A 66 6.73 2.16 -12.15
N ILE A 67 6.17 1.20 -11.41
CA ILE A 67 4.97 1.36 -10.61
C ILE A 67 5.40 1.78 -9.20
N HIS A 68 5.03 3.00 -8.81
CA HIS A 68 5.24 3.51 -7.47
C HIS A 68 4.05 3.16 -6.59
N LEU A 69 4.33 2.51 -5.48
CA LEU A 69 3.37 2.20 -4.42
C LEU A 69 3.66 3.07 -3.21
N SER A 70 2.63 3.51 -2.51
CA SER A 70 2.72 4.21 -1.24
C SER A 70 1.52 3.88 -0.37
N TRP A 71 1.70 3.91 0.96
CA TRP A 71 0.66 3.62 1.94
C TRP A 71 0.91 4.36 3.25
N ASP A 72 -0.06 4.29 4.17
CA ASP A 72 0.05 4.92 5.47
C ASP A 72 0.97 4.13 6.40
N ILE A 73 1.61 4.82 7.34
CA ILE A 73 2.38 4.19 8.41
C ILE A 73 1.43 3.43 9.34
N SER A 74 1.88 2.28 9.85
CA SER A 74 1.14 1.58 10.90
C SER A 74 1.08 2.43 12.18
N THR A 75 -0.05 2.35 12.89
CA THR A 75 -0.25 3.00 14.19
C THR A 75 -0.11 2.05 15.38
N ALA A 76 0.21 0.78 15.13
CA ALA A 76 0.49 -0.18 16.19
C ALA A 76 1.87 0.13 16.81
N ASP A 77 1.94 0.15 18.14
CA ASP A 77 3.16 0.47 18.88
C ASP A 77 4.25 -0.60 18.72
N ASP A 78 3.84 -1.83 18.42
CA ASP A 78 4.62 -3.05 18.24
C ASP A 78 4.78 -3.45 16.76
N PHE A 79 4.43 -2.56 15.84
CA PHE A 79 4.56 -2.80 14.40
C PHE A 79 6.02 -3.14 14.02
N GLN A 80 6.20 -4.20 13.25
CA GLN A 80 7.50 -4.64 12.77
C GLN A 80 7.72 -4.38 11.28
N TYR A 81 6.86 -4.92 10.40
CA TYR A 81 6.99 -4.80 8.95
C TYR A 81 5.66 -4.99 8.21
N PHE A 82 5.67 -4.68 6.93
CA PHE A 82 4.61 -5.00 5.98
C PHE A 82 5.07 -6.11 5.03
N ASP A 83 4.18 -7.03 4.72
CA ASP A 83 4.25 -7.87 3.53
C ASP A 83 3.46 -7.20 2.41
N LEU A 84 4.16 -6.75 1.38
CA LEU A 84 3.57 -6.30 0.14
C LEU A 84 3.41 -7.50 -0.78
N GLU A 85 2.18 -7.92 -1.01
CA GLU A 85 1.86 -9.00 -1.95
C GLU A 85 1.59 -8.42 -3.34
N LYS A 86 2.25 -9.01 -4.34
CA LYS A 86 2.17 -8.67 -5.75
C LYS A 86 1.66 -9.87 -6.54
N SER A 87 0.63 -9.68 -7.38
CA SER A 87 0.02 -10.73 -8.20
C SER A 87 -0.35 -10.20 -9.58
N ASN A 88 -0.34 -11.07 -10.59
CA ASN A 88 -0.91 -10.81 -11.92
C ASN A 88 -2.39 -11.24 -12.01
N THR A 89 -2.97 -11.75 -10.92
CA THR A 89 -4.38 -12.15 -10.84
C THR A 89 -5.06 -11.46 -9.67
N GLU A 90 -6.29 -11.01 -9.87
CA GLU A 90 -7.07 -10.26 -8.88
C GLU A 90 -7.37 -11.08 -7.61
N ASP A 91 -7.47 -12.39 -7.75
CA ASP A 91 -7.74 -13.32 -6.66
C ASP A 91 -6.50 -13.69 -5.84
N PHE A 92 -5.33 -13.18 -6.21
CA PHE A 92 -4.04 -13.52 -5.58
C PHE A 92 -3.79 -15.03 -5.49
N SER A 93 -4.29 -15.82 -6.44
CA SER A 93 -4.07 -17.28 -6.49
C SER A 93 -2.58 -17.65 -6.66
N ASN A 94 -1.79 -16.73 -7.17
CA ASN A 94 -0.33 -16.81 -7.23
C ASN A 94 0.23 -15.42 -7.01
N TYR A 95 1.05 -15.22 -5.98
CA TYR A 95 1.62 -13.93 -5.62
C TYR A 95 3.06 -14.05 -5.14
N GLN A 96 3.77 -12.94 -5.20
CA GLN A 96 5.08 -12.74 -4.60
C GLN A 96 4.93 -11.85 -3.38
N THR A 97 5.72 -12.10 -2.34
CA THR A 97 5.76 -11.29 -1.13
C THR A 97 7.05 -10.49 -1.08
N ILE A 98 6.95 -9.23 -0.76
CA ILE A 98 8.06 -8.31 -0.52
C ILE A 98 7.90 -7.77 0.90
N GLU A 99 8.80 -8.18 1.80
CA GLU A 99 8.86 -7.69 3.17
C GLU A 99 9.52 -6.30 3.20
N THR A 100 8.90 -5.33 3.88
CA THR A 100 9.43 -3.98 4.03
C THR A 100 8.88 -3.26 5.25
N ALA A 101 9.72 -2.48 5.93
CA ALA A 101 9.29 -1.55 6.99
C ALA A 101 9.00 -0.14 6.44
N ASP A 102 9.29 0.12 5.17
CA ASP A 102 9.01 1.40 4.51
C ASP A 102 7.51 1.54 4.20
N THR A 103 7.10 2.75 3.89
CA THR A 103 5.72 3.08 3.45
C THR A 103 5.62 3.37 1.95
N ALA A 104 6.63 2.97 1.20
CA ALA A 104 6.67 3.10 -0.25
C ALA A 104 7.53 2.01 -0.89
N TYR A 105 7.19 1.63 -2.11
CA TYR A 105 7.92 0.66 -2.90
C TYR A 105 7.89 1.04 -4.39
N LEU A 106 9.01 0.84 -5.09
CA LEU A 106 9.10 0.99 -6.54
C LEU A 106 9.19 -0.40 -7.18
N ASP A 107 8.13 -0.80 -7.87
CA ASP A 107 8.15 -2.00 -8.70
C ASP A 107 8.63 -1.66 -10.11
N ALA A 108 9.84 -2.11 -10.44
CA ALA A 108 10.44 -2.00 -11.76
C ALA A 108 10.30 -3.30 -12.59
N GLU A 109 9.75 -4.35 -12.00
CA GLU A 109 9.61 -5.68 -12.62
C GLU A 109 8.14 -5.98 -12.94
N TYR A 110 7.67 -5.50 -14.08
CA TYR A 110 6.29 -5.70 -14.54
C TYR A 110 6.27 -6.06 -16.03
N GLU A 111 5.18 -6.70 -16.46
CA GLU A 111 4.92 -6.94 -17.88
C GLU A 111 4.01 -5.83 -18.43
N VAL A 112 4.37 -5.29 -19.59
CA VAL A 112 3.59 -4.25 -20.26
C VAL A 112 2.25 -4.83 -20.75
N ASN A 113 1.18 -4.08 -20.59
CA ASN A 113 -0.21 -4.47 -20.87
C ASN A 113 -0.77 -5.61 -20.00
N VAL A 114 -0.06 -6.01 -18.96
CA VAL A 114 -0.54 -6.98 -17.97
C VAL A 114 -0.90 -6.22 -16.69
N PRO A 115 -2.13 -6.38 -16.17
CA PRO A 115 -2.47 -5.81 -14.87
C PRO A 115 -1.67 -6.46 -13.75
N VAL A 116 -1.21 -5.64 -12.82
CA VAL A 116 -0.55 -6.09 -11.58
C VAL A 116 -1.38 -5.60 -10.41
N TYR A 117 -1.64 -6.49 -9.46
CA TYR A 117 -2.43 -6.25 -8.26
C TYR A 117 -1.52 -6.27 -7.04
N TYR A 118 -1.78 -5.39 -6.08
CA TYR A 118 -1.02 -5.27 -4.86
C TYR A 118 -1.95 -5.16 -3.66
N ARG A 119 -1.54 -5.76 -2.54
CA ARG A 119 -2.18 -5.58 -1.23
C ARG A 119 -1.14 -5.74 -0.13
N LEU A 120 -1.47 -5.36 1.08
CA LEU A 120 -0.58 -5.34 2.23
C LEU A 120 -1.14 -6.16 3.38
N ILE A 121 -0.24 -6.75 4.15
CA ILE A 121 -0.46 -7.27 5.49
C ILE A 121 0.54 -6.56 6.41
N ALA A 122 0.14 -6.14 7.60
CA ALA A 122 1.06 -5.66 8.63
C ALA A 122 1.34 -6.78 9.63
N TYR A 123 2.56 -6.84 10.12
CA TYR A 123 3.01 -7.76 11.17
C TYR A 123 3.52 -6.98 12.37
N ASP A 124 3.24 -7.45 13.57
CA ASP A 124 3.85 -6.98 14.81
C ASP A 124 5.15 -7.74 15.13
N ASP A 125 5.80 -7.38 16.22
CA ASP A 125 7.03 -8.01 16.69
C ASP A 125 6.83 -9.42 17.28
N ALA A 126 5.58 -9.80 17.60
CA ALA A 126 5.18 -11.15 18.00
C ALA A 126 4.83 -12.05 16.80
N GLY A 127 4.79 -11.49 15.59
CA GLY A 127 4.49 -12.21 14.34
C GLY A 127 3.01 -12.36 14.04
N ASN A 128 2.11 -11.59 14.70
CA ASN A 128 0.69 -11.63 14.38
C ASN A 128 0.40 -10.84 13.11
N PRO A 129 -0.25 -11.42 12.11
CA PRO A 129 -0.63 -10.72 10.88
C PRO A 129 -1.95 -9.96 11.04
N SER A 130 -2.04 -8.79 10.44
CA SER A 130 -3.30 -8.11 10.20
C SER A 130 -4.14 -8.82 9.15
N GLU A 131 -5.39 -8.40 8.97
CA GLU A 131 -6.14 -8.68 7.75
C GLU A 131 -5.50 -7.94 6.56
N HIS A 132 -5.76 -8.42 5.35
CA HIS A 132 -5.28 -7.78 4.12
C HIS A 132 -5.90 -6.38 3.92
N SER A 133 -5.11 -5.45 3.42
CA SER A 133 -5.62 -4.17 2.91
C SER A 133 -6.56 -4.35 1.72
N ALA A 134 -7.30 -3.31 1.36
CA ALA A 134 -7.88 -3.22 0.03
C ALA A 134 -6.78 -3.34 -1.03
N SER A 135 -7.05 -4.08 -2.11
CA SER A 135 -6.10 -4.21 -3.22
C SER A 135 -6.15 -2.99 -4.15
N VAL A 136 -4.99 -2.67 -4.74
CA VAL A 136 -4.88 -1.72 -5.84
C VAL A 136 -4.36 -2.41 -7.08
N THR A 137 -4.69 -1.88 -8.26
CA THR A 137 -4.20 -2.41 -9.53
C THR A 137 -3.51 -1.32 -10.34
N ALA A 138 -2.46 -1.70 -11.05
CA ALA A 138 -1.78 -0.87 -12.02
C ALA A 138 -1.54 -1.65 -13.31
N THR A 139 -1.65 -0.98 -14.45
CA THR A 139 -1.32 -1.56 -15.77
C THR A 139 -0.46 -0.56 -16.50
N VAL A 140 0.80 -0.90 -16.72
CA VAL A 140 1.69 -0.10 -17.56
C VAL A 140 1.34 -0.41 -19.01
N LEU A 141 0.77 0.57 -19.70
CA LEU A 141 0.41 0.43 -21.10
C LEU A 141 1.65 0.66 -21.97
N TRP A 142 1.86 -0.19 -22.95
CA TRP A 142 2.82 0.11 -23.99
C TRP A 142 2.23 1.24 -24.85
N VAL A 143 2.78 2.42 -24.69
CA VAL A 143 2.58 3.45 -25.71
C VAL A 143 3.52 3.07 -26.84
N ASP A 144 2.95 2.61 -27.94
CA ASP A 144 3.71 2.49 -29.19
C ASP A 144 4.19 3.91 -29.59
N LEU A 145 5.36 4.28 -29.10
CA LEU A 145 6.07 5.47 -29.53
C LEU A 145 6.57 5.33 -30.99
N SER A 146 6.27 4.23 -31.64
CA SER A 146 6.35 4.09 -33.10
C SER A 146 5.12 4.67 -33.83
N ILE A 147 4.40 5.64 -33.22
CA ILE A 147 3.93 6.75 -34.02
C ILE A 147 5.25 7.39 -34.50
N ALA A 148 5.71 6.89 -35.62
CA ALA A 148 6.95 7.34 -36.22
C ALA A 148 6.90 8.85 -36.19
N ILE A 149 7.82 9.49 -35.45
CA ILE A 149 8.03 10.92 -35.64
C ILE A 149 8.20 11.03 -37.12
N PRO A 150 7.33 11.78 -37.86
CA PRO A 150 7.43 11.86 -39.30
C PRO A 150 8.84 12.26 -39.68
N ASP A 151 9.44 11.55 -40.61
CA ASP A 151 10.81 11.83 -41.03
C ASP A 151 10.90 13.18 -41.76
N GLU A 152 9.77 13.68 -42.32
CA GLU A 152 9.67 14.89 -43.09
C GLU A 152 8.48 15.77 -42.66
N PHE A 153 8.65 17.07 -42.75
CA PHE A 153 7.53 18.00 -42.62
C PHE A 153 6.58 17.83 -43.81
N ALA A 154 5.32 17.57 -43.54
CA ALA A 154 4.29 17.41 -44.54
C ALA A 154 2.97 18.07 -44.09
N ILE A 155 2.24 18.60 -45.09
CA ILE A 155 0.84 18.99 -44.94
C ILE A 155 -0.02 18.09 -45.80
N HIS A 156 -1.06 17.52 -45.22
CA HIS A 156 -1.97 16.64 -45.90
C HIS A 156 -3.19 17.43 -46.44
N GLN A 157 -3.85 16.83 -47.41
CA GLN A 157 -5.09 17.42 -47.93
C GLN A 157 -6.13 17.54 -46.80
N ASN A 158 -6.73 18.69 -46.68
CA ASN A 158 -7.79 18.94 -45.73
C ASN A 158 -9.01 18.01 -45.95
N TYR A 159 -9.63 17.58 -44.88
CA TYR A 159 -10.83 16.75 -44.96
C TYR A 159 -11.91 17.27 -43.99
N PRO A 160 -13.18 17.33 -44.41
CA PRO A 160 -13.66 17.09 -45.79
C PRO A 160 -13.18 18.16 -46.77
N ASN A 161 -13.13 17.81 -48.06
CA ASN A 161 -12.88 18.75 -49.14
C ASN A 161 -13.75 18.33 -50.36
N PRO A 162 -14.77 19.09 -50.77
CA PRO A 162 -15.17 20.41 -50.28
C PRO A 162 -15.71 20.40 -48.84
N PHE A 163 -15.61 21.54 -48.11
CA PHE A 163 -16.03 21.69 -46.72
C PHE A 163 -17.10 22.78 -46.54
N ASN A 164 -17.87 22.71 -45.44
CA ASN A 164 -18.89 23.70 -45.10
C ASN A 164 -19.17 23.71 -43.58
N PRO A 165 -18.85 24.75 -42.84
CA PRO A 165 -17.80 25.72 -43.08
C PRO A 165 -16.44 25.27 -42.52
N VAL A 166 -16.35 24.05 -41.93
CA VAL A 166 -15.19 23.57 -41.17
C VAL A 166 -14.52 22.42 -41.92
N THR A 167 -13.18 22.43 -41.89
CA THR A 167 -12.32 21.34 -42.37
C THR A 167 -11.19 21.09 -41.38
N THR A 168 -10.63 19.90 -41.39
CA THR A 168 -9.50 19.50 -40.57
C THR A 168 -8.24 19.55 -41.44
N LEU A 169 -7.20 20.21 -40.92
CA LEU A 169 -5.86 20.18 -41.49
C LEU A 169 -5.02 19.17 -40.72
N ARG A 170 -4.38 18.26 -41.42
CA ARG A 170 -3.39 17.34 -40.86
C ARG A 170 -2.02 17.72 -41.38
N TYR A 171 -1.03 17.78 -40.48
CA TYR A 171 0.35 18.03 -40.82
C TYR A 171 1.26 17.15 -39.93
N ASP A 172 2.41 16.83 -40.46
CA ASP A 172 3.43 16.02 -39.83
C ASP A 172 4.62 16.91 -39.44
N LEU A 173 5.17 16.73 -38.24
CA LEU A 173 6.32 17.48 -37.74
C LEU A 173 7.42 16.49 -37.35
N PRO A 174 8.62 16.57 -37.94
CA PRO A 174 9.74 15.68 -37.64
C PRO A 174 10.45 16.03 -36.34
N GLU A 175 10.18 17.18 -35.75
CA GLU A 175 10.74 17.63 -34.47
C GLU A 175 9.78 18.58 -33.76
N ASN A 176 10.07 18.86 -32.51
CA ASN A 176 9.27 19.78 -31.68
C ASN A 176 9.43 21.22 -32.25
N SER A 177 8.36 21.77 -32.80
CA SER A 177 8.41 23.01 -33.56
C SER A 177 7.25 23.93 -33.22
N HIS A 178 7.46 25.25 -33.33
CA HIS A 178 6.38 26.22 -33.23
C HIS A 178 5.65 26.30 -34.56
N VAL A 179 4.34 25.99 -34.56
CA VAL A 179 3.51 25.99 -35.76
C VAL A 179 2.71 27.29 -35.85
N ASN A 180 2.77 27.95 -37.03
CA ASN A 180 1.93 29.08 -37.36
C ASN A 180 1.10 28.72 -38.61
N ILE A 181 -0.22 28.79 -38.47
CA ILE A 181 -1.15 28.51 -39.58
C ILE A 181 -1.73 29.84 -40.07
N THR A 182 -1.47 30.15 -41.33
CA THR A 182 -2.01 31.33 -41.97
C THR A 182 -2.96 30.92 -43.10
N VAL A 183 -4.14 31.51 -43.12
CA VAL A 183 -5.16 31.24 -44.13
C VAL A 183 -5.20 32.42 -45.10
N TYR A 184 -5.10 32.11 -46.37
CA TYR A 184 -5.19 33.09 -47.45
C TYR A 184 -6.44 32.89 -48.28
N ASP A 185 -7.00 33.95 -48.81
CA ASP A 185 -8.01 33.86 -49.85
C ASP A 185 -7.35 33.69 -51.23
N MET A 186 -8.15 33.58 -52.29
CA MET A 186 -7.64 33.40 -53.64
C MET A 186 -6.95 34.66 -54.24
N LEU A 187 -6.91 35.76 -53.51
CA LEU A 187 -6.31 37.01 -53.94
C LEU A 187 -4.94 37.24 -53.23
N GLY A 188 -4.56 36.44 -52.26
CA GLY A 188 -3.30 36.45 -51.52
C GLY A 188 -3.33 37.23 -50.21
#